data_668cb963effdcba823c60ccc87e041a5
#
_entry.id   668cb963effdcba823c60ccc87e041a5
#
_cell.length_a   1.000
_cell.length_b   1.000
_cell.length_c   1.000
_cell.angle_alpha   90.00
_cell.angle_beta   90.00
_cell.angle_gamma   90.00
#
_symmetry.space_group_name_H-M   'P 1'
#
loop_
_entity.id
_entity.type
_entity.pdbx_description
1 polymer ?
#
loop_
_entity_poly.entity_id
_entity_poly.type
_entity_poly.pdbx_seq_one_letter_code
_entity_poly.pdbx_strand_id
1 'polypeptide(L)'
;VYGQAVVNGATLYLKQVNADGGVNGKQLEIITMDEQGDETQAVTCFTKMVDQGITALVGDVTTAPTLAVAAESAEYNMPMVTASATAEAVTYDAETDTVNGNVFRACFTDPFQGVKMADYAYQKLGYTKAAVIFLKGKDYNEGLAENFVTEFERLGGTVVDQESYSEGDVDFKTQLTSILGKNPEMV
;
A
#
# COMPACT_ATOMS: atom_id res chain seq x y z
N VAL A 1 13.18 -5.19 1.65
CA VAL A 1 13.76 -4.07 0.87
C VAL A 1 13.02 -2.77 1.20
N TYR A 2 11.70 -2.72 1.08
CA TYR A 2 10.91 -1.50 1.31
C TYR A 2 11.02 -1.00 2.76
N GLY A 3 10.86 -1.88 3.75
CA GLY A 3 10.97 -1.55 5.17
C GLY A 3 12.31 -0.90 5.52
N GLN A 4 13.41 -1.43 4.98
CA GLN A 4 14.75 -0.85 5.20
C GLN A 4 14.85 0.58 4.64
N ALA A 5 14.21 0.87 3.50
CA ALA A 5 14.21 2.21 2.94
C ALA A 5 13.45 3.20 3.83
N VAL A 6 12.30 2.80 4.38
CA VAL A 6 11.53 3.61 5.33
C VAL A 6 12.31 3.86 6.60
N VAL A 7 12.92 2.83 7.20
CA VAL A 7 13.76 2.97 8.41
C VAL A 7 14.94 3.90 8.14
N ASN A 8 15.62 3.76 7.01
CA ASN A 8 16.76 4.62 6.67
C ASN A 8 16.34 6.09 6.51
N GLY A 9 15.23 6.34 5.81
CA GLY A 9 14.69 7.70 5.61
C GLY A 9 14.27 8.35 6.94
N ALA A 10 13.51 7.64 7.76
CA ALA A 10 13.08 8.11 9.07
C ALA A 10 14.29 8.39 9.97
N THR A 11 15.24 7.45 10.04
CA THR A 11 16.46 7.61 10.86
C THR A 11 17.29 8.81 10.42
N LEU A 12 17.45 9.02 9.11
CA LEU A 12 18.18 10.17 8.59
C LEU A 12 17.56 11.50 9.03
N TYR A 13 16.26 11.64 8.88
CA TYR A 13 15.56 12.86 9.26
C TYR A 13 15.55 13.09 10.77
N LEU A 14 15.30 12.05 11.57
CA LEU A 14 15.29 12.15 13.03
C LEU A 14 16.68 12.48 13.61
N LYS A 15 17.76 12.00 13.00
CA LYS A 15 19.11 12.44 13.35
C LYS A 15 19.30 13.95 13.16
N GLN A 16 18.76 14.50 12.08
CA GLN A 16 18.81 15.94 11.83
C GLN A 16 17.97 16.71 12.85
N VAL A 17 16.74 16.28 13.12
CA VAL A 17 15.89 16.88 14.15
C VAL A 17 16.58 16.86 15.51
N ASN A 18 17.23 15.75 15.87
CA ASN A 18 17.96 15.64 17.13
C ASN A 18 19.19 16.57 17.17
N ALA A 19 19.91 16.74 16.07
CA ALA A 19 21.04 17.66 15.99
C ALA A 19 20.59 19.13 16.18
N ASP A 20 19.38 19.47 15.75
CA ASP A 20 18.77 20.79 15.90
C ASP A 20 18.11 20.99 17.29
N GLY A 21 18.29 20.07 18.23
CA GLY A 21 17.80 20.15 19.62
C GLY A 21 16.58 19.31 19.93
N GLY A 22 16.12 18.48 19.00
CA GLY A 22 14.97 17.58 19.18
C GLY A 22 13.62 18.30 19.11
N VAL A 23 12.58 17.66 19.62
CA VAL A 23 11.23 18.22 19.67
C VAL A 23 10.96 18.75 21.09
N ASN A 24 10.69 20.03 21.22
CA ASN A 24 10.52 20.71 22.52
C ASN A 24 11.70 20.45 23.50
N GLY A 25 12.93 20.40 22.97
CA GLY A 25 14.14 20.14 23.76
C GLY A 25 14.36 18.66 24.14
N LYS A 26 13.53 17.75 23.64
CA LYS A 26 13.66 16.30 23.88
C LYS A 26 14.23 15.62 22.66
N GLN A 27 15.21 14.75 22.88
CA GLN A 27 15.76 13.89 21.83
C GLN A 27 14.75 12.79 21.47
N LEU A 28 14.69 12.43 20.19
CA LEU A 28 13.87 11.35 19.68
C LEU A 28 14.71 10.05 19.62
N GLU A 29 14.15 8.98 20.11
CA GLU A 29 14.70 7.63 20.01
C GLU A 29 13.87 6.82 19.01
N ILE A 30 14.52 6.00 18.18
CA ILE A 30 13.87 5.12 17.22
C ILE A 30 14.00 3.68 17.70
N ILE A 31 12.87 3.01 17.86
CA ILE A 31 12.77 1.57 18.05
C ILE A 31 12.36 0.97 16.71
N THR A 32 13.10 -0.02 16.20
CA THR A 32 12.80 -0.69 14.94
C THR A 32 12.56 -2.17 15.16
N MET A 33 11.54 -2.73 14.49
CA MET A 33 11.25 -4.16 14.46
C MET A 33 10.96 -4.59 13.03
N ASP A 34 11.29 -5.83 12.69
CA ASP A 34 11.04 -6.43 11.37
C ASP A 34 9.86 -7.41 11.52
N GLU A 35 8.78 -7.11 10.83
CA GLU A 35 7.54 -7.91 10.83
C GLU A 35 7.50 -8.94 9.67
N GLN A 36 8.52 -8.94 8.81
CA GLN A 36 8.73 -9.89 7.72
C GLN A 36 7.61 -9.92 6.65
N GLY A 37 6.80 -8.89 6.54
CA GLY A 37 5.63 -8.80 5.65
C GLY A 37 4.43 -9.61 6.12
N ASP A 38 4.38 -10.02 7.38
CA ASP A 38 3.34 -10.85 7.98
C ASP A 38 2.44 -10.02 8.90
N GLU A 39 1.13 -10.07 8.67
CA GLU A 39 0.12 -9.29 9.40
C GLU A 39 0.10 -9.60 10.89
N THR A 40 0.25 -10.87 11.28
CA THR A 40 0.27 -11.31 12.69
C THR A 40 1.54 -10.84 13.39
N GLN A 41 2.66 -10.91 12.68
CA GLN A 41 3.95 -10.41 13.18
C GLN A 41 3.93 -8.89 13.34
N ALA A 42 3.29 -8.17 12.42
CA ALA A 42 3.16 -6.72 12.49
C ALA A 42 2.42 -6.27 13.75
N VAL A 43 1.27 -6.88 14.06
CA VAL A 43 0.53 -6.65 15.32
C VAL A 43 1.39 -7.00 16.54
N THR A 44 2.11 -8.13 16.50
CA THR A 44 3.00 -8.54 17.59
C THR A 44 4.14 -7.52 17.80
N CYS A 45 4.74 -7.03 16.73
CA CYS A 45 5.78 -6.00 16.80
C CYS A 45 5.22 -4.70 17.36
N PHE A 46 4.06 -4.27 16.88
CA PHE A 46 3.39 -3.07 17.37
C PHE A 46 3.10 -3.15 18.87
N THR A 47 2.50 -4.22 19.35
CA THR A 47 2.20 -4.41 20.78
C THR A 47 3.48 -4.37 21.64
N LYS A 48 4.57 -5.00 21.19
CA LYS A 48 5.86 -4.93 21.88
C LYS A 48 6.43 -3.49 21.91
N MET A 49 6.23 -2.71 20.85
CA MET A 49 6.65 -1.32 20.84
C MET A 49 5.81 -0.46 21.79
N VAL A 50 4.50 -0.73 21.89
CA VAL A 50 3.62 -0.07 22.86
C VAL A 50 4.08 -0.37 24.28
N ASP A 51 4.43 -1.63 24.60
CA ASP A 51 4.98 -2.01 25.91
C ASP A 51 6.30 -1.31 26.24
N GLN A 52 7.07 -0.92 25.21
CA GLN A 52 8.29 -0.11 25.36
C GLN A 52 8.01 1.39 25.44
N GLY A 53 6.75 1.82 25.37
CA GLY A 53 6.33 3.19 25.57
C GLY A 53 6.52 4.11 24.36
N ILE A 54 6.37 3.60 23.14
CA ILE A 54 6.37 4.46 21.93
C ILE A 54 5.27 5.52 22.03
N THR A 55 5.50 6.65 21.40
CA THR A 55 4.54 7.78 21.38
C THR A 55 3.95 8.03 20.00
N ALA A 56 4.53 7.44 18.97
CA ALA A 56 4.03 7.45 17.60
C ALA A 56 4.68 6.31 16.80
N LEU A 57 4.01 5.85 15.75
CA LEU A 57 4.52 4.83 14.84
C LEU A 57 4.81 5.43 13.46
N VAL A 58 5.98 5.18 12.92
CA VAL A 58 6.30 5.36 11.48
C VAL A 58 6.30 3.97 10.83
N GLY A 59 5.21 3.65 10.18
CA GLY A 59 4.94 2.33 9.64
C GLY A 59 3.43 2.03 9.65
N ASP A 60 2.90 0.88 9.26
CA ASP A 60 3.70 -0.15 8.64
C ASP A 60 3.99 0.20 7.15
N VAL A 61 4.62 -0.70 6.39
CA VAL A 61 5.20 -0.38 5.07
C VAL A 61 4.31 -0.84 3.91
N THR A 62 3.78 -2.05 3.99
CA THR A 62 2.92 -2.63 2.97
C THR A 62 1.45 -2.66 3.43
N THR A 63 0.51 -2.70 2.51
CA THR A 63 -0.92 -2.50 2.81
C THR A 63 -1.45 -3.47 3.87
N ALA A 64 -1.30 -4.78 3.69
CA ALA A 64 -1.95 -5.75 4.58
C ALA A 64 -1.43 -5.68 6.04
N PRO A 65 -0.11 -5.67 6.33
CA PRO A 65 0.38 -5.41 7.68
C PRO A 65 -0.04 -4.04 8.22
N THR A 66 -0.08 -3.00 7.37
CA THR A 66 -0.53 -1.66 7.78
C THR A 66 -1.99 -1.66 8.24
N LEU A 67 -2.88 -2.35 7.54
CA LEU A 67 -4.30 -2.47 7.93
C LEU A 67 -4.44 -3.16 9.28
N ALA A 68 -3.72 -4.27 9.49
CA ALA A 68 -3.75 -5.00 10.76
C ALA A 68 -3.26 -4.13 11.93
N VAL A 69 -2.15 -3.39 11.74
CA VAL A 69 -1.61 -2.47 12.76
C VAL A 69 -2.51 -1.25 12.94
N ALA A 70 -3.12 -0.72 11.88
CA ALA A 70 -4.04 0.42 11.98
C ALA A 70 -5.24 0.10 12.86
N ALA A 71 -5.84 -1.09 12.70
CA ALA A 71 -6.94 -1.56 13.54
C ALA A 71 -6.53 -1.64 15.01
N GLU A 72 -5.38 -2.26 15.31
CA GLU A 72 -4.85 -2.37 16.67
C GLU A 72 -4.47 -1.01 17.27
N SER A 73 -3.87 -0.12 16.46
CA SER A 73 -3.41 1.20 16.90
C SER A 73 -4.56 2.12 17.36
N ALA A 74 -5.77 1.90 16.85
CA ALA A 74 -6.96 2.64 17.23
C ALA A 74 -7.32 2.44 18.71
N GLU A 75 -7.11 1.24 19.26
CA GLU A 75 -7.33 0.90 20.67
C GLU A 75 -6.48 1.76 21.60
N TYR A 76 -5.28 2.13 21.16
CA TYR A 76 -4.32 2.97 21.91
C TYR A 76 -4.40 4.45 21.53
N ASN A 77 -5.24 4.82 20.58
CA ASN A 77 -5.22 6.14 19.95
C ASN A 77 -3.79 6.55 19.54
N MET A 78 -3.00 5.59 19.06
CA MET A 78 -1.60 5.77 18.72
C MET A 78 -1.47 6.48 17.38
N PRO A 79 -0.85 7.67 17.31
CA PRO A 79 -0.58 8.32 16.04
C PRO A 79 0.33 7.46 15.17
N MET A 80 -0.09 7.22 13.94
CA MET A 80 0.59 6.34 13.01
C MET A 80 0.68 7.00 11.64
N VAL A 81 1.85 6.95 11.01
CA VAL A 81 2.03 7.40 9.62
C VAL A 81 2.70 6.33 8.79
N THR A 82 2.03 5.87 7.75
CA THR A 82 2.64 4.98 6.77
C THR A 82 3.33 5.76 5.66
N ALA A 83 4.51 5.32 5.27
CA ALA A 83 5.26 5.92 4.16
C ALA A 83 4.80 5.40 2.78
N SER A 84 4.21 4.21 2.71
CA SER A 84 4.05 3.50 1.44
C SER A 84 2.84 2.57 1.31
N ALA A 85 1.99 2.43 2.31
CA ALA A 85 0.76 1.65 2.19
C ALA A 85 -0.31 2.46 1.44
N THR A 86 -0.64 2.04 0.23
CA THR A 86 -1.37 2.83 -0.76
C THR A 86 -2.87 2.57 -0.82
N ALA A 87 -3.38 1.45 -0.25
CA ALA A 87 -4.82 1.17 -0.26
C ALA A 87 -5.61 2.24 0.51
N GLU A 88 -6.75 2.63 -0.02
CA GLU A 88 -7.61 3.66 0.61
C GLU A 88 -8.04 3.27 2.02
N ALA A 89 -8.35 1.99 2.23
CA ALA A 89 -8.79 1.43 3.51
C ALA A 89 -7.83 1.68 4.67
N VAL A 90 -6.56 2.00 4.41
CA VAL A 90 -5.59 2.35 5.46
C VAL A 90 -6.01 3.58 6.26
N THR A 91 -6.61 4.57 5.61
CA THR A 91 -6.99 5.84 6.25
C THR A 91 -8.48 6.14 6.21
N TYR A 92 -9.25 5.37 5.43
CA TYR A 92 -10.67 5.62 5.22
C TYR A 92 -11.43 4.30 5.07
N ASP A 93 -12.47 4.11 5.87
CA ASP A 93 -13.39 2.99 5.77
C ASP A 93 -14.59 3.38 4.91
N ALA A 94 -14.67 2.80 3.72
CA ALA A 94 -15.74 3.09 2.77
C ALA A 94 -17.11 2.49 3.16
N GLU A 95 -17.13 1.45 4.00
CA GLU A 95 -18.38 0.83 4.45
C GLU A 95 -19.10 1.71 5.47
N THR A 96 -18.34 2.35 6.34
CA THR A 96 -18.87 3.20 7.41
C THR A 96 -18.77 4.69 7.10
N ASP A 97 -18.18 5.06 5.97
CA ASP A 97 -17.88 6.45 5.59
C ASP A 97 -17.10 7.20 6.69
N THR A 98 -16.10 6.55 7.26
CA THR A 98 -15.33 7.10 8.36
C THR A 98 -13.83 7.18 8.07
N VAL A 99 -13.18 8.20 8.62
CA VAL A 99 -11.73 8.37 8.55
C VAL A 99 -11.07 7.77 9.80
N ASN A 100 -10.01 7.00 9.61
CA ASN A 100 -9.18 6.50 10.71
C ASN A 100 -8.37 7.65 11.32
N GLY A 101 -8.91 8.28 12.39
CA GLY A 101 -8.44 9.56 12.91
C GLY A 101 -7.02 9.59 13.45
N ASN A 102 -6.42 8.43 13.75
CA ASN A 102 -5.05 8.29 14.22
C ASN A 102 -4.06 7.81 13.16
N VAL A 103 -4.52 7.49 11.95
CA VAL A 103 -3.72 6.92 10.86
C VAL A 103 -3.55 7.92 9.73
N PHE A 104 -2.31 8.19 9.36
CA PHE A 104 -1.92 9.14 8.31
C PHE A 104 -1.08 8.44 7.24
N ARG A 105 -1.05 9.02 6.06
CA ARG A 105 -0.32 8.50 4.90
C ARG A 105 0.54 9.59 4.27
N ALA A 106 1.78 9.25 3.88
CA ALA A 106 2.70 10.14 3.17
C ALA A 106 2.87 9.79 1.68
N CYS A 107 2.27 8.68 1.20
CA CYS A 107 2.31 8.27 -0.21
C CYS A 107 0.99 8.59 -0.94
N PHE A 108 0.96 8.35 -2.26
CA PHE A 108 -0.25 8.36 -3.08
C PHE A 108 -1.16 7.14 -2.75
N THR A 109 -2.34 7.11 -3.34
CA THR A 109 -3.31 6.00 -3.19
C THR A 109 -3.38 5.12 -4.43
N ASP A 110 -3.90 3.89 -4.28
CA ASP A 110 -4.12 2.97 -5.40
C ASP A 110 -5.01 3.56 -6.49
N PRO A 111 -6.13 4.27 -6.19
CA PRO A 111 -6.90 4.97 -7.21
C PRO A 111 -6.06 5.94 -8.03
N PHE A 112 -5.22 6.74 -7.39
CA PHE A 112 -4.33 7.65 -8.13
C PHE A 112 -3.36 6.89 -9.04
N GLN A 113 -2.76 5.81 -8.56
CA GLN A 113 -1.82 4.99 -9.33
C GLN A 113 -2.52 4.30 -10.50
N GLY A 114 -3.65 3.63 -10.26
CA GLY A 114 -4.43 2.95 -11.30
C GLY A 114 -4.87 3.91 -12.40
N VAL A 115 -5.44 5.06 -12.03
CA VAL A 115 -5.82 6.13 -12.96
C VAL A 115 -4.64 6.62 -13.78
N LYS A 116 -3.48 6.88 -13.16
CA LYS A 116 -2.29 7.34 -13.88
C LYS A 116 -1.71 6.31 -14.84
N MET A 117 -1.78 5.04 -14.50
CA MET A 117 -1.36 3.96 -15.38
C MET A 117 -2.29 3.84 -16.60
N ALA A 118 -3.62 3.94 -16.40
CA ALA A 118 -4.60 3.93 -17.47
C ALA A 118 -4.46 5.16 -18.39
N ASP A 119 -4.31 6.37 -17.82
CA ASP A 119 -4.03 7.60 -18.54
C ASP A 119 -2.80 7.45 -19.46
N TYR A 120 -1.72 6.91 -18.90
CA TYR A 120 -0.48 6.73 -19.63
C TYR A 120 -0.63 5.71 -20.78
N ALA A 121 -1.23 4.56 -20.49
CA ALA A 121 -1.47 3.52 -21.48
C ALA A 121 -2.32 4.02 -22.65
N TYR A 122 -3.45 4.65 -22.34
CA TYR A 122 -4.39 5.12 -23.37
C TYR A 122 -3.91 6.38 -24.08
N GLN A 123 -3.58 7.44 -23.32
CA GLN A 123 -3.33 8.76 -23.91
C GLN A 123 -1.91 8.94 -24.45
N LYS A 124 -0.91 8.25 -23.85
CA LYS A 124 0.50 8.41 -24.25
C LYS A 124 1.00 7.29 -25.14
N LEU A 125 0.63 6.04 -24.81
CA LEU A 125 1.05 4.89 -25.62
C LEU A 125 0.05 4.55 -26.72
N GLY A 126 -1.19 5.05 -26.66
CA GLY A 126 -2.22 4.86 -27.67
C GLY A 126 -2.83 3.47 -27.66
N TYR A 127 -2.70 2.72 -26.55
CA TYR A 127 -3.33 1.41 -26.42
C TYR A 127 -4.83 1.55 -26.21
N THR A 128 -5.59 0.73 -26.89
CA THR A 128 -7.06 0.71 -26.83
C THR A 128 -7.62 -0.62 -26.30
N LYS A 129 -6.77 -1.65 -26.24
CA LYS A 129 -7.11 -2.97 -25.72
C LYS A 129 -6.10 -3.43 -24.68
N ALA A 130 -6.54 -3.58 -23.45
CA ALA A 130 -5.72 -4.06 -22.35
C ALA A 130 -6.25 -5.38 -21.79
N ALA A 131 -5.37 -6.19 -21.21
CA ALA A 131 -5.74 -7.22 -20.26
C ALA A 131 -5.08 -6.95 -18.93
N VAL A 132 -5.66 -7.43 -17.84
CA VAL A 132 -5.15 -7.25 -16.49
C VAL A 132 -4.93 -8.62 -15.85
N ILE A 133 -3.79 -8.81 -15.19
CA ILE A 133 -3.53 -9.97 -14.34
C ILE A 133 -3.09 -9.48 -12.96
N PHE A 134 -3.71 -10.00 -11.90
CA PHE A 134 -3.45 -9.53 -10.54
C PHE A 134 -3.52 -10.64 -9.49
N LEU A 135 -2.86 -10.42 -8.36
CA LEU A 135 -2.97 -11.28 -7.18
C LEU A 135 -4.29 -10.99 -6.47
N LYS A 136 -5.17 -12.00 -6.34
CA LYS A 136 -6.46 -11.87 -5.64
C LYS A 136 -6.30 -11.97 -4.12
N GLY A 137 -7.27 -11.37 -3.40
CA GLY A 137 -7.33 -11.42 -1.94
C GLY A 137 -6.34 -10.48 -1.25
N LYS A 138 -5.86 -9.46 -1.96
CA LYS A 138 -4.97 -8.42 -1.40
C LYS A 138 -5.45 -7.04 -1.86
N ASP A 139 -5.84 -6.19 -0.93
CA ASP A 139 -6.44 -4.87 -1.18
C ASP A 139 -5.60 -4.00 -2.13
N TYR A 140 -4.27 -4.01 -1.98
CA TYR A 140 -3.37 -3.29 -2.89
C TYR A 140 -3.54 -3.72 -4.34
N ASN A 141 -3.52 -5.03 -4.59
CA ASN A 141 -3.53 -5.57 -5.94
C ASN A 141 -4.91 -5.40 -6.60
N GLU A 142 -5.97 -5.65 -5.84
CA GLU A 142 -7.35 -5.52 -6.31
C GLU A 142 -7.71 -4.06 -6.55
N GLY A 143 -7.41 -3.17 -5.60
CA GLY A 143 -7.68 -1.74 -5.74
C GLY A 143 -6.94 -1.10 -6.91
N LEU A 144 -5.67 -1.49 -7.15
CA LEU A 144 -4.91 -1.01 -8.30
C LEU A 144 -5.51 -1.50 -9.62
N ALA A 145 -5.86 -2.78 -9.72
CA ALA A 145 -6.48 -3.36 -10.92
C ALA A 145 -7.84 -2.73 -11.23
N GLU A 146 -8.70 -2.60 -10.24
CA GLU A 146 -10.04 -2.02 -10.37
C GLU A 146 -9.99 -0.57 -10.88
N ASN A 147 -9.13 0.25 -10.27
CA ASN A 147 -9.01 1.65 -10.67
C ASN A 147 -8.39 1.82 -12.06
N PHE A 148 -7.44 0.94 -12.44
CA PHE A 148 -6.93 0.90 -13.81
C PHE A 148 -8.04 0.56 -14.81
N VAL A 149 -8.79 -0.50 -14.56
CA VAL A 149 -9.90 -0.95 -15.44
C VAL A 149 -10.93 0.16 -15.61
N THR A 150 -11.42 0.70 -14.50
CA THR A 150 -12.43 1.75 -14.50
C THR A 150 -12.00 2.96 -15.32
N GLU A 151 -10.79 3.43 -15.13
CA GLU A 151 -10.28 4.60 -15.84
C GLU A 151 -9.99 4.31 -17.31
N PHE A 152 -9.39 3.15 -17.61
CA PHE A 152 -9.08 2.78 -18.99
C PHE A 152 -10.35 2.68 -19.85
N GLU A 153 -11.43 2.12 -19.30
CA GLU A 153 -12.73 2.05 -19.96
C GLU A 153 -13.41 3.44 -20.05
N ARG A 154 -13.28 4.27 -19.02
CA ARG A 154 -13.77 5.66 -19.05
C ARG A 154 -13.11 6.48 -20.17
N LEU A 155 -11.86 6.23 -20.48
CA LEU A 155 -11.13 6.88 -21.57
C LEU A 155 -11.53 6.38 -22.97
N GLY A 156 -12.29 5.28 -23.04
CA GLY A 156 -12.73 4.66 -24.30
C GLY A 156 -11.92 3.41 -24.70
N GLY A 157 -11.03 2.95 -23.84
CA GLY A 157 -10.35 1.66 -23.99
C GLY A 157 -11.27 0.49 -23.69
N THR A 158 -10.80 -0.71 -23.95
CA THR A 158 -11.50 -1.96 -23.62
C THR A 158 -10.56 -2.87 -22.85
N VAL A 159 -10.98 -3.31 -21.67
CA VAL A 159 -10.30 -4.39 -20.96
C VAL A 159 -10.87 -5.72 -21.46
N VAL A 160 -10.10 -6.42 -22.28
CA VAL A 160 -10.56 -7.63 -23.00
C VAL A 160 -10.51 -8.89 -22.15
N ASP A 161 -9.72 -8.88 -21.07
CA ASP A 161 -9.63 -9.98 -20.12
C ASP A 161 -9.13 -9.52 -18.76
N GLN A 162 -9.60 -10.16 -17.70
CA GLN A 162 -9.14 -9.95 -16.34
C GLN A 162 -8.91 -11.31 -15.69
N GLU A 163 -7.66 -11.63 -15.44
CA GLU A 163 -7.25 -12.88 -14.84
C GLU A 163 -6.63 -12.65 -13.46
N SER A 164 -6.84 -13.60 -12.57
CA SER A 164 -6.24 -13.54 -11.25
C SER A 164 -5.43 -14.80 -10.93
N TYR A 165 -4.52 -14.65 -9.99
CA TYR A 165 -3.75 -15.76 -9.43
C TYR A 165 -3.74 -15.68 -7.90
N SER A 166 -3.33 -16.76 -7.25
CA SER A 166 -3.22 -16.86 -5.79
C SER A 166 -1.77 -16.72 -5.33
N GLU A 167 -1.59 -16.29 -4.10
CA GLU A 167 -0.25 -16.25 -3.49
C GLU A 167 0.39 -17.64 -3.50
N GLY A 168 1.65 -17.70 -3.94
CA GLY A 168 2.39 -18.96 -4.10
C GLY A 168 2.25 -19.63 -5.46
N ASP A 169 1.38 -19.15 -6.35
CA ASP A 169 1.29 -19.66 -7.71
C ASP A 169 2.61 -19.40 -8.47
N VAL A 170 3.08 -20.40 -9.18
CA VAL A 170 4.32 -20.36 -9.99
C VAL A 170 4.11 -20.68 -11.46
N ASP A 171 2.90 -21.13 -11.84
CA ASP A 171 2.52 -21.43 -13.21
C ASP A 171 1.31 -20.57 -13.63
N PHE A 172 1.54 -19.66 -14.56
CA PHE A 172 0.55 -18.71 -15.08
C PHE A 172 0.06 -19.06 -16.48
N LYS A 173 0.32 -20.29 -16.94
CA LYS A 173 0.05 -20.73 -18.32
C LYS A 173 -1.44 -20.61 -18.69
N THR A 174 -2.33 -20.92 -17.75
CA THR A 174 -3.78 -20.84 -17.96
C THR A 174 -4.20 -19.38 -18.17
N GLN A 175 -3.83 -18.51 -17.28
CA GLN A 175 -4.13 -17.07 -17.34
C GLN A 175 -3.54 -16.43 -18.60
N LEU A 176 -2.27 -16.69 -18.88
CA LEU A 176 -1.61 -16.16 -20.08
C LEU A 176 -2.23 -16.71 -21.38
N THR A 177 -2.69 -17.95 -21.40
CA THR A 177 -3.38 -18.51 -22.57
C THR A 177 -4.73 -17.84 -22.80
N SER A 178 -5.51 -17.59 -21.73
CA SER A 178 -6.76 -16.83 -21.80
C SER A 178 -6.51 -15.44 -22.36
N ILE A 179 -5.62 -14.70 -21.73
CA ILE A 179 -5.25 -13.31 -22.09
C ILE A 179 -4.82 -13.23 -23.57
N LEU A 180 -3.88 -14.07 -23.99
CA LEU A 180 -3.37 -14.09 -25.36
C LEU A 180 -4.47 -14.42 -26.38
N GLY A 181 -5.42 -15.29 -26.04
CA GLY A 181 -6.57 -15.62 -26.86
C GLY A 181 -7.50 -14.44 -27.15
N LYS A 182 -7.45 -13.38 -26.32
CA LYS A 182 -8.22 -12.12 -26.50
C LYS A 182 -7.47 -11.05 -27.29
N ASN A 183 -6.20 -11.31 -27.62
CA ASN A 183 -5.36 -10.42 -28.40
C ASN A 183 -5.28 -8.98 -27.85
N PRO A 184 -4.88 -8.77 -26.58
CA PRO A 184 -4.65 -7.44 -26.03
C PRO A 184 -3.41 -6.79 -26.66
N GLU A 185 -3.36 -5.46 -26.61
CA GLU A 185 -2.19 -4.68 -27.01
C GLU A 185 -1.20 -4.52 -25.87
N MET A 186 -1.69 -4.67 -24.62
CA MET A 186 -0.89 -4.65 -23.39
C MET A 186 -1.47 -5.58 -22.32
N VAL A 187 -0.62 -5.98 -21.38
CA VAL A 187 -0.98 -6.69 -20.15
C VAL A 187 -0.33 -5.96 -18.98
#